data_f04e9b7b0222c1c018fde839f369eb15
#
_entry.id   f04e9b7b0222c1c018fde839f369eb15
#
_cell.length_a   1.000
_cell.length_b   1.000
_cell.length_c   1.000
_cell.angle_alpha   90.00
_cell.angle_beta   90.00
_cell.angle_gamma   90.00
#
_symmetry.space_group_name_H-M   'P 1'
#
loop_
_entity.id
_entity.type
_entity.pdbx_description
1 polymer ?
#
loop_
_entity_poly.entity_id
_entity_poly.type
_entity_poly.pdbx_seq_one_letter_code
_entity_poly.pdbx_strand_id
1 'polypeptide(L)'
;MHIAIAGNIGSGKTTLTKMLAAHYGWTPKFESVDFNPYLADFYADMERWSFNLQIYFLNKRFKDVVDISRCSDIIIQDRTIYEDARIFAPNLHAMGLMSTRDFENYSALFDLMMSLVNPPDLLIYLRSSIPNLIAQIQKRGREYERSIRIDYITGLNQRYEDWIKDYKSRLLIIDVDNVKFENNPEGFQYITDKIDAELYGLFPAE
;
A
#
# COMPACT_ATOMS: atom_id res chain seq x y z
N MET A 1 5.33 8.41 -15.89
CA MET A 1 4.29 8.74 -14.89
C MET A 1 4.19 7.59 -13.89
N HIS A 2 4.07 7.90 -12.60
CA HIS A 2 3.99 6.93 -11.51
C HIS A 2 2.61 6.98 -10.84
N ILE A 3 1.82 5.93 -10.97
CA ILE A 3 0.53 5.74 -10.29
C ILE A 3 0.72 4.70 -9.20
N ALA A 4 0.22 4.96 -8.00
CA ALA A 4 0.38 4.04 -6.88
C ALA A 4 -0.97 3.66 -6.26
N ILE A 5 -1.12 2.40 -5.87
CA ILE A 5 -2.30 1.91 -5.15
C ILE A 5 -1.92 1.64 -3.69
N ALA A 6 -2.56 2.36 -2.78
CA ALA A 6 -2.41 2.21 -1.34
C ALA A 6 -3.66 1.60 -0.71
N GLY A 7 -3.50 1.02 0.47
CA GLY A 7 -4.59 0.46 1.25
C GLY A 7 -4.15 -0.68 2.15
N ASN A 8 -4.97 -1.01 3.13
CA ASN A 8 -4.67 -1.98 4.16
C ASN A 8 -4.52 -3.42 3.59
N ILE A 9 -4.02 -4.34 4.40
CA ILE A 9 -3.95 -5.77 4.07
C ILE A 9 -5.39 -6.26 3.78
N GLY A 10 -5.59 -6.91 2.63
CA GLY A 10 -6.92 -7.40 2.22
C GLY A 10 -7.77 -6.40 1.43
N SER A 11 -7.34 -5.15 1.19
CA SER A 11 -8.15 -4.15 0.46
C SER A 11 -8.28 -4.37 -1.05
N GLY A 12 -7.58 -5.37 -1.63
CA GLY A 12 -7.70 -5.69 -3.06
C GLY A 12 -6.70 -4.99 -3.99
N LYS A 13 -5.65 -4.35 -3.44
CA LYS A 13 -4.62 -3.62 -4.22
C LYS A 13 -4.08 -4.40 -5.40
N THR A 14 -3.59 -5.60 -5.16
CA THR A 14 -2.95 -6.45 -6.20
C THR A 14 -3.93 -6.79 -7.32
N THR A 15 -5.19 -7.07 -6.98
CA THR A 15 -6.24 -7.35 -7.98
C THR A 15 -6.50 -6.11 -8.83
N LEU A 16 -6.68 -4.95 -8.20
CA LEU A 16 -6.92 -3.70 -8.93
C LEU A 16 -5.71 -3.30 -9.77
N THR A 17 -4.47 -3.44 -9.25
CA THR A 17 -3.24 -3.19 -10.01
C THR A 17 -3.19 -4.02 -11.30
N LYS A 18 -3.51 -5.32 -11.22
CA LYS A 18 -3.56 -6.21 -12.40
C LYS A 18 -4.62 -5.76 -13.41
N MET A 19 -5.82 -5.43 -12.94
CA MET A 19 -6.93 -5.02 -13.80
C MET A 19 -6.64 -3.70 -14.51
N LEU A 20 -6.14 -2.69 -13.79
CA LEU A 20 -5.79 -1.39 -14.38
C LEU A 20 -4.61 -1.49 -15.33
N ALA A 21 -3.57 -2.26 -14.97
CA ALA A 21 -2.43 -2.51 -15.86
C ALA A 21 -2.89 -3.11 -17.20
N ALA A 22 -3.78 -4.11 -17.16
CA ALA A 22 -4.34 -4.73 -18.37
C ALA A 22 -5.23 -3.78 -19.17
N HIS A 23 -6.06 -2.95 -18.50
CA HIS A 23 -7.00 -2.03 -19.14
C HIS A 23 -6.29 -0.89 -19.87
N TYR A 24 -5.30 -0.27 -19.20
CA TYR A 24 -4.60 0.90 -19.74
C TYR A 24 -3.28 0.58 -20.48
N GLY A 25 -2.83 -0.67 -20.45
CA GLY A 25 -1.52 -1.05 -20.98
C GLY A 25 -0.35 -0.51 -20.12
N TRP A 26 -0.57 -0.23 -18.83
CA TRP A 26 0.46 0.25 -17.92
C TRP A 26 1.35 -0.90 -17.43
N THR A 27 2.60 -0.58 -17.10
CA THR A 27 3.54 -1.57 -16.56
C THR A 27 3.30 -1.75 -15.04
N PRO A 28 2.88 -2.95 -14.59
CA PRO A 28 2.64 -3.17 -13.16
C PRO A 28 3.93 -3.44 -12.40
N LYS A 29 4.03 -2.88 -11.19
CA LYS A 29 5.05 -3.17 -10.20
C LYS A 29 4.39 -3.75 -8.96
N PHE A 30 4.51 -5.06 -8.74
CA PHE A 30 3.87 -5.76 -7.63
C PHE A 30 4.73 -5.78 -6.37
N GLU A 31 4.07 -5.86 -5.21
CA GLU A 31 4.72 -6.10 -3.93
C GLU A 31 5.42 -7.47 -3.93
N SER A 32 6.73 -7.49 -3.60
CA SER A 32 7.52 -8.73 -3.52
C SER A 32 7.30 -9.41 -2.18
N VAL A 33 6.17 -10.10 -2.01
CA VAL A 33 5.87 -10.88 -0.78
C VAL A 33 6.32 -12.33 -0.87
N ASP A 34 6.31 -12.93 -2.07
CA ASP A 34 6.49 -14.38 -2.26
C ASP A 34 7.89 -14.90 -1.90
N PHE A 35 8.90 -14.05 -1.93
CA PHE A 35 10.29 -14.40 -1.59
C PHE A 35 10.83 -13.57 -0.42
N ASN A 36 9.95 -13.03 0.43
CA ASN A 36 10.38 -12.27 1.60
C ASN A 36 10.86 -13.23 2.69
N PRO A 37 12.16 -13.21 3.04
CA PRO A 37 12.72 -14.18 3.99
C PRO A 37 12.29 -13.94 5.45
N TYR A 38 11.67 -12.80 5.75
CA TYR A 38 11.28 -12.41 7.11
C TYR A 38 9.78 -12.51 7.35
N LEU A 39 8.94 -12.65 6.32
CA LEU A 39 7.51 -12.46 6.47
C LEU A 39 6.86 -13.55 7.34
N ALA A 40 7.25 -14.81 7.16
CA ALA A 40 6.74 -15.91 7.97
C ALA A 40 7.22 -15.80 9.42
N ASP A 41 8.50 -15.52 9.62
CA ASP A 41 9.09 -15.35 10.94
C ASP A 41 8.48 -14.15 11.67
N PHE A 42 8.20 -13.07 10.96
CA PHE A 42 7.52 -11.89 11.53
C PHE A 42 6.13 -12.23 12.07
N TYR A 43 5.31 -12.98 11.35
CA TYR A 43 4.00 -13.36 11.86
C TYR A 43 4.07 -14.38 13.00
N ALA A 44 5.15 -15.15 13.11
CA ALA A 44 5.41 -16.05 14.23
C ALA A 44 5.89 -15.30 15.49
N ASP A 45 6.75 -14.28 15.32
CA ASP A 45 7.32 -13.47 16.41
C ASP A 45 7.52 -12.02 15.93
N MET A 46 6.45 -11.22 16.05
CA MET A 46 6.44 -9.85 15.55
C MET A 46 7.47 -8.95 16.25
N GLU A 47 7.67 -9.11 17.57
CA GLU A 47 8.61 -8.29 18.34
C GLU A 47 10.05 -8.52 17.86
N ARG A 48 10.43 -9.79 17.68
CA ARG A 48 11.77 -10.15 17.23
C ARG A 48 12.08 -9.65 15.82
N TRP A 49 11.11 -9.71 14.90
CA TRP A 49 11.36 -9.57 13.47
C TRP A 49 10.84 -8.25 12.85
N SER A 50 10.15 -7.40 13.62
CA SER A 50 9.56 -6.15 13.11
C SER A 50 10.57 -5.26 12.41
N PHE A 51 11.70 -4.94 13.03
CA PHE A 51 12.71 -4.07 12.46
C PHE A 51 13.33 -4.68 11.19
N ASN A 52 13.68 -5.96 11.24
CA ASN A 52 14.28 -6.67 10.10
C ASN A 52 13.36 -6.67 8.88
N LEU A 53 12.06 -6.96 9.10
CA LEU A 53 11.05 -6.95 8.04
C LEU A 53 10.88 -5.55 7.45
N GLN A 54 10.80 -4.52 8.30
CA GLN A 54 10.60 -3.14 7.83
C GLN A 54 11.82 -2.63 7.04
N ILE A 55 13.03 -2.93 7.46
CA ILE A 55 14.26 -2.61 6.69
C ILE A 55 14.29 -3.35 5.36
N TYR A 56 13.86 -4.62 5.33
CA TYR A 56 13.79 -5.38 4.08
C TYR A 56 12.82 -4.73 3.08
N PHE A 57 11.61 -4.37 3.54
CA PHE A 57 10.64 -3.69 2.68
C PHE A 57 11.13 -2.30 2.25
N LEU A 58 11.69 -1.52 3.16
CA LEU A 58 12.24 -0.20 2.85
C LEU A 58 13.28 -0.26 1.72
N ASN A 59 14.23 -1.19 1.82
CA ASN A 59 15.26 -1.40 0.80
C ASN A 59 14.66 -1.80 -0.56
N LYS A 60 13.74 -2.77 -0.57
CA LYS A 60 13.08 -3.23 -1.81
C LYS A 60 12.28 -2.11 -2.48
N ARG A 61 11.46 -1.40 -1.71
CA ARG A 61 10.61 -0.33 -2.25
C ARG A 61 11.41 0.90 -2.67
N PHE A 62 12.49 1.22 -1.97
CA PHE A 62 13.37 2.29 -2.41
C PHE A 62 13.99 1.98 -3.77
N LYS A 63 14.47 0.75 -3.95
CA LYS A 63 14.93 0.30 -5.27
C LYS A 63 13.83 0.44 -6.32
N ASP A 64 12.60 0.01 -6.01
CA ASP A 64 11.48 0.12 -6.94
C ASP A 64 11.19 1.57 -7.33
N VAL A 65 11.17 2.51 -6.37
CA VAL A 65 10.95 3.93 -6.64
C VAL A 65 12.07 4.53 -7.48
N VAL A 66 13.32 4.17 -7.23
CA VAL A 66 14.47 4.59 -8.07
C VAL A 66 14.34 4.04 -9.49
N ASP A 67 13.97 2.78 -9.66
CA ASP A 67 13.74 2.18 -10.99
C ASP A 67 12.59 2.88 -11.72
N ILE A 68 11.47 3.16 -11.03
CA ILE A 68 10.31 3.90 -11.55
C ILE A 68 10.72 5.31 -12.00
N SER A 69 11.52 6.03 -11.21
CA SER A 69 11.95 7.39 -11.53
C SER A 69 12.80 7.50 -12.82
N ARG A 70 13.39 6.39 -13.26
CA ARG A 70 14.20 6.29 -14.48
C ARG A 70 13.43 5.75 -15.69
N CYS A 71 12.20 5.29 -15.47
CA CYS A 71 11.36 4.71 -16.52
C CYS A 71 10.57 5.79 -17.25
N SER A 72 10.48 5.70 -18.58
CA SER A 72 9.64 6.58 -19.41
C SER A 72 8.17 6.14 -19.46
N ASP A 73 7.90 4.89 -19.11
CA ASP A 73 6.57 4.31 -19.19
C ASP A 73 5.66 4.76 -18.02
N ILE A 74 4.37 4.52 -18.18
CA ILE A 74 3.43 4.67 -17.05
C ILE A 74 3.50 3.42 -16.19
N ILE A 75 3.94 3.60 -14.95
CA ILE A 75 4.06 2.51 -13.98
C ILE A 75 2.91 2.58 -12.98
N ILE A 76 2.26 1.45 -12.74
CA ILE A 76 1.29 1.28 -11.66
C ILE A 76 1.87 0.39 -10.57
N GLN A 77 2.04 0.93 -9.36
CA GLN A 77 2.69 0.25 -8.23
C GLN A 77 1.67 -0.23 -7.19
N ASP A 78 1.74 -1.51 -6.83
CA ASP A 78 1.02 -2.10 -5.70
C ASP A 78 1.81 -1.84 -4.42
N ARG A 79 1.31 -0.94 -3.58
CA ARG A 79 1.88 -0.45 -2.33
C ARG A 79 3.14 0.40 -2.50
N THR A 80 3.20 1.48 -1.75
CA THR A 80 4.28 2.46 -1.78
C THR A 80 5.24 2.34 -0.59
N ILE A 81 6.43 2.91 -0.72
CA ILE A 81 7.38 3.07 0.38
C ILE A 81 6.82 3.97 1.51
N TYR A 82 5.89 4.87 1.20
CA TYR A 82 5.26 5.76 2.19
C TYR A 82 4.40 4.98 3.19
N GLU A 83 3.77 3.88 2.76
CA GLU A 83 2.96 3.04 3.64
C GLU A 83 3.81 2.34 4.69
N ASP A 84 5.01 1.88 4.33
CA ASP A 84 5.93 1.27 5.30
C ASP A 84 6.30 2.25 6.41
N ALA A 85 6.63 3.50 6.06
CA ALA A 85 7.11 4.51 6.99
C ALA A 85 6.00 5.27 7.74
N ARG A 86 4.82 5.45 7.13
CA ARG A 86 3.71 6.20 7.71
C ARG A 86 2.68 5.33 8.41
N ILE A 87 2.61 4.05 8.04
CA ILE A 87 1.58 3.12 8.53
C ILE A 87 2.19 1.96 9.31
N PHE A 88 3.03 1.11 8.66
CA PHE A 88 3.49 -0.15 9.24
C PHE A 88 4.49 0.05 10.38
N ALA A 89 5.59 0.75 10.16
CA ALA A 89 6.60 0.97 11.18
C ALA A 89 6.06 1.75 12.40
N PRO A 90 5.30 2.86 12.24
CA PRO A 90 4.67 3.53 13.37
C PRO A 90 3.66 2.66 14.13
N ASN A 91 2.93 1.77 13.42
CA ASN A 91 2.00 0.85 14.08
C ASN A 91 2.75 -0.15 14.97
N LEU A 92 3.82 -0.75 14.45
CA LEU A 92 4.66 -1.68 15.21
C LEU A 92 5.31 -1.01 16.43
N HIS A 93 5.79 0.23 16.28
CA HIS A 93 6.33 1.00 17.39
C HIS A 93 5.27 1.28 18.47
N ALA A 94 4.07 1.74 18.07
CA ALA A 94 2.98 2.03 19.01
C ALA A 94 2.46 0.79 19.74
N MET A 95 2.57 -0.39 19.13
CA MET A 95 2.23 -1.67 19.74
C MET A 95 3.35 -2.23 20.64
N GLY A 96 4.49 -1.55 20.76
CA GLY A 96 5.66 -2.02 21.52
C GLY A 96 6.44 -3.14 20.83
N LEU A 97 6.14 -3.41 19.56
CA LEU A 97 6.77 -4.47 18.75
C LEU A 97 8.03 -4.00 18.01
N MET A 98 8.33 -2.71 18.07
CA MET A 98 9.57 -2.09 17.57
C MET A 98 10.06 -1.09 18.61
N SER A 99 11.35 -1.15 18.99
CA SER A 99 11.92 -0.24 19.96
C SER A 99 11.92 1.20 19.43
N THR A 100 11.89 2.20 20.33
CA THR A 100 12.01 3.62 19.95
C THR A 100 13.29 3.89 19.17
N ARG A 101 14.41 3.34 19.61
CA ARG A 101 15.70 3.47 18.92
C ARG A 101 15.67 2.92 17.49
N ASP A 102 15.05 1.76 17.27
CA ASP A 102 14.94 1.13 15.95
C ASP A 102 14.00 1.92 15.06
N PHE A 103 12.89 2.41 15.61
CA PHE A 103 11.93 3.25 14.89
C PHE A 103 12.53 4.60 14.47
N GLU A 104 13.28 5.27 15.34
CA GLU A 104 13.98 6.51 15.02
C GLU A 104 15.03 6.31 13.92
N ASN A 105 15.82 5.23 14.01
CA ASN A 105 16.81 4.89 12.99
C ASN A 105 16.15 4.56 11.63
N TYR A 106 15.06 3.81 11.65
CA TYR A 106 14.26 3.52 10.44
C TYR A 106 13.71 4.80 9.81
N SER A 107 13.15 5.71 10.63
CA SER A 107 12.56 6.96 10.15
C SER A 107 13.61 7.90 9.54
N ALA A 108 14.77 8.02 10.18
CA ALA A 108 15.88 8.81 9.64
C ALA A 108 16.39 8.27 8.29
N LEU A 109 16.47 6.94 8.14
CA LEU A 109 16.83 6.31 6.87
C LEU A 109 15.78 6.55 5.79
N PHE A 110 14.49 6.44 6.13
CA PHE A 110 13.39 6.76 5.21
C PHE A 110 13.45 8.21 4.74
N ASP A 111 13.60 9.17 5.66
CA ASP A 111 13.63 10.59 5.32
C ASP A 111 14.81 10.92 4.38
N LEU A 112 15.98 10.31 4.61
CA LEU A 112 17.12 10.42 3.71
C LEU A 112 16.79 9.88 2.32
N MET A 113 16.19 8.70 2.22
CA MET A 113 15.81 8.09 0.95
C MET A 113 14.79 8.96 0.19
N MET A 114 13.81 9.54 0.89
CA MET A 114 12.77 10.37 0.27
C MET A 114 13.28 11.71 -0.24
N SER A 115 14.39 12.21 0.27
CA SER A 115 15.04 13.39 -0.29
C SER A 115 15.61 13.18 -1.71
N LEU A 116 15.70 11.92 -2.16
CA LEU A 116 16.31 11.52 -3.44
C LEU A 116 15.29 11.14 -4.52
N VAL A 117 14.00 11.05 -4.20
CA VAL A 117 12.95 10.57 -5.10
C VAL A 117 11.68 11.41 -5.00
N ASN A 118 10.85 11.36 -6.04
CA ASN A 118 9.57 12.06 -6.07
C ASN A 118 8.42 11.16 -5.60
N PRO A 119 7.35 11.74 -5.01
CA PRO A 119 6.13 11.02 -4.73
C PRO A 119 5.42 10.57 -6.03
N PRO A 120 4.47 9.62 -5.96
CA PRO A 120 3.65 9.24 -7.11
C PRO A 120 2.84 10.42 -7.64
N ASP A 121 2.65 10.45 -8.97
CA ASP A 121 1.83 11.46 -9.67
C ASP A 121 0.35 11.36 -9.29
N LEU A 122 -0.13 10.14 -8.99
CA LEU A 122 -1.48 9.85 -8.46
C LEU A 122 -1.40 8.73 -7.44
N LEU A 123 -1.98 8.95 -6.26
CA LEU A 123 -2.22 7.91 -5.25
C LEU A 123 -3.69 7.49 -5.29
N ILE A 124 -3.95 6.20 -5.50
CA ILE A 124 -5.29 5.60 -5.40
C ILE A 124 -5.38 4.86 -4.06
N TYR A 125 -6.18 5.38 -3.14
CA TYR A 125 -6.37 4.77 -1.82
C TYR A 125 -7.62 3.90 -1.80
N LEU A 126 -7.46 2.61 -1.51
CA LEU A 126 -8.55 1.65 -1.33
C LEU A 126 -9.00 1.67 0.14
N ARG A 127 -10.03 2.44 0.43
CA ARG A 127 -10.67 2.49 1.75
C ARG A 127 -11.52 1.25 1.97
N SER A 128 -11.39 0.62 3.13
CA SER A 128 -12.18 -0.56 3.48
C SER A 128 -12.42 -0.65 4.98
N SER A 129 -13.58 -1.19 5.36
CA SER A 129 -13.89 -1.49 6.76
C SER A 129 -13.14 -2.71 7.28
N ILE A 130 -12.92 -2.76 8.60
CA ILE A 130 -12.26 -3.90 9.25
C ILE A 130 -12.95 -5.23 8.95
N PRO A 131 -14.30 -5.36 9.03
CA PRO A 131 -14.98 -6.60 8.68
C PRO A 131 -14.69 -7.07 7.24
N ASN A 132 -14.70 -6.14 6.27
CA ASN A 132 -14.41 -6.49 4.87
C ASN A 132 -12.94 -6.92 4.70
N LEU A 133 -11.98 -6.22 5.32
CA LEU A 133 -10.56 -6.59 5.28
C LEU A 133 -10.34 -8.01 5.82
N ILE A 134 -10.92 -8.34 6.99
CA ILE A 134 -10.82 -9.66 7.60
C ILE A 134 -11.40 -10.73 6.67
N ALA A 135 -12.59 -10.48 6.10
CA ALA A 135 -13.21 -11.41 5.16
C ALA A 135 -12.34 -11.69 3.93
N GLN A 136 -11.70 -10.66 3.37
CA GLN A 136 -10.81 -10.79 2.22
C GLN A 136 -9.49 -11.52 2.57
N ILE A 137 -8.91 -11.26 3.76
CA ILE A 137 -7.73 -11.97 4.25
C ILE A 137 -8.05 -13.46 4.40
N GLN A 138 -9.19 -13.80 5.00
CA GLN A 138 -9.65 -15.19 5.17
C GLN A 138 -9.91 -15.88 3.82
N LYS A 139 -10.59 -15.18 2.88
CA LYS A 139 -10.85 -15.68 1.52
C LYS A 139 -9.54 -15.99 0.78
N ARG A 140 -8.51 -15.14 0.94
CA ARG A 140 -7.20 -15.32 0.31
C ARG A 140 -6.44 -16.53 0.87
N GLY A 141 -6.58 -16.82 2.17
CA GLY A 141 -6.14 -18.05 2.81
C GLY A 141 -4.63 -18.27 2.88
N ARG A 142 -3.80 -17.22 2.89
CA ARG A 142 -2.34 -17.35 3.09
C ARG A 142 -2.05 -17.89 4.48
N GLU A 143 -1.20 -18.92 4.56
CA GLU A 143 -0.96 -19.65 5.80
C GLU A 143 -0.38 -18.76 6.92
N TYR A 144 0.59 -17.92 6.61
CA TYR A 144 1.21 -17.00 7.57
C TYR A 144 0.27 -15.87 8.03
N GLU A 145 -0.82 -15.61 7.30
CA GLU A 145 -1.82 -14.60 7.68
C GLU A 145 -2.86 -15.11 8.69
N ARG A 146 -2.90 -16.40 8.96
CA ARG A 146 -3.85 -17.00 9.94
C ARG A 146 -3.65 -16.48 11.36
N SER A 147 -2.44 -16.03 11.70
CA SER A 147 -2.08 -15.47 13.00
C SER A 147 -2.22 -13.95 13.10
N ILE A 148 -2.71 -13.28 12.04
CA ILE A 148 -2.89 -11.81 12.05
C ILE A 148 -3.92 -11.44 13.12
N ARG A 149 -3.52 -10.53 14.02
CA ARG A 149 -4.35 -10.03 15.10
C ARG A 149 -5.27 -8.91 14.57
N ILE A 150 -6.51 -8.90 15.08
CA ILE A 150 -7.50 -7.87 14.71
C ILE A 150 -7.04 -6.48 15.14
N ASP A 151 -6.42 -6.35 16.32
CA ASP A 151 -5.89 -5.06 16.80
C ASP A 151 -4.77 -4.51 15.89
N TYR A 152 -3.94 -5.38 15.31
CA TYR A 152 -2.95 -5.00 14.32
C TYR A 152 -3.60 -4.40 13.06
N ILE A 153 -4.58 -5.08 12.46
CA ILE A 153 -5.31 -4.58 11.28
C ILE A 153 -6.05 -3.28 11.60
N THR A 154 -6.64 -3.18 12.79
CA THR A 154 -7.36 -1.98 13.23
C THR A 154 -6.41 -0.79 13.38
N GLY A 155 -5.26 -1.01 14.01
CA GLY A 155 -4.22 0.03 14.14
C GLY A 155 -3.68 0.51 12.80
N LEU A 156 -3.44 -0.41 11.85
CA LEU A 156 -3.08 -0.05 10.48
C LEU A 156 -4.18 0.81 9.83
N ASN A 157 -5.44 0.39 9.94
CA ASN A 157 -6.56 1.10 9.30
C ASN A 157 -6.70 2.53 9.80
N GLN A 158 -6.58 2.75 11.11
CA GLN A 158 -6.61 4.08 11.69
C GLN A 158 -5.48 4.95 11.13
N ARG A 159 -4.26 4.41 11.01
CA ARG A 159 -3.11 5.15 10.46
C ARG A 159 -3.27 5.48 8.98
N TYR A 160 -3.92 4.60 8.20
CA TYR A 160 -4.28 4.93 6.83
C TYR A 160 -5.23 6.13 6.78
N GLU A 161 -6.31 6.13 7.56
CA GLU A 161 -7.26 7.25 7.58
C GLU A 161 -6.58 8.56 8.01
N ASP A 162 -5.68 8.51 9.00
CA ASP A 162 -4.95 9.70 9.45
C ASP A 162 -3.96 10.18 8.37
N TRP A 163 -3.21 9.29 7.74
CA TRP A 163 -2.29 9.64 6.66
C TRP A 163 -3.01 10.26 5.46
N ILE A 164 -4.14 9.69 5.07
CA ILE A 164 -4.93 10.18 3.91
C ILE A 164 -5.55 11.55 4.16
N LYS A 165 -5.96 11.89 5.39
CA LYS A 165 -6.44 13.24 5.74
C LYS A 165 -5.38 14.31 5.48
N ASP A 166 -4.11 13.98 5.73
CA ASP A 166 -3.00 14.91 5.62
C ASP A 166 -2.27 14.82 4.26
N TYR A 167 -2.69 13.94 3.37
CA TYR A 167 -2.07 13.75 2.07
C TYR A 167 -2.27 14.98 1.16
N LYS A 168 -1.17 15.58 0.65
CA LYS A 168 -1.20 16.87 -0.06
C LYS A 168 -1.08 16.76 -1.57
N SER A 169 -0.67 15.60 -2.08
CA SER A 169 -0.55 15.38 -3.53
C SER A 169 -1.86 14.82 -4.09
N ARG A 170 -1.90 14.56 -5.40
CA ARG A 170 -3.10 14.05 -6.08
C ARG A 170 -3.54 12.72 -5.50
N LEU A 171 -4.79 12.64 -5.06
CA LEU A 171 -5.36 11.50 -4.33
C LEU A 171 -6.74 11.15 -4.87
N LEU A 172 -6.95 9.88 -5.20
CA LEU A 172 -8.25 9.31 -5.50
C LEU A 172 -8.63 8.28 -4.42
N ILE A 173 -9.77 8.45 -3.77
CA ILE A 173 -10.26 7.50 -2.75
C ILE A 173 -11.35 6.63 -3.36
N ILE A 174 -11.18 5.31 -3.27
CA ILE A 174 -12.16 4.30 -3.68
C ILE A 174 -12.62 3.52 -2.45
N ASP A 175 -13.91 3.63 -2.11
CA ASP A 175 -14.53 2.83 -1.05
C ASP A 175 -14.88 1.44 -1.60
N VAL A 176 -14.03 0.45 -1.29
CA VAL A 176 -14.19 -0.92 -1.78
C VAL A 176 -15.21 -1.75 -0.99
N ASP A 177 -15.81 -1.20 0.06
CA ASP A 177 -16.97 -1.81 0.68
C ASP A 177 -18.21 -1.63 -0.21
N ASN A 178 -18.34 -0.47 -0.86
CA ASN A 178 -19.44 -0.10 -1.72
C ASN A 178 -19.16 -0.38 -3.21
N VAL A 179 -17.92 -0.21 -3.66
CA VAL A 179 -17.52 -0.44 -5.04
C VAL A 179 -16.80 -1.77 -5.17
N LYS A 180 -17.55 -2.82 -5.56
CA LYS A 180 -16.95 -4.12 -5.89
C LYS A 180 -16.50 -4.09 -7.35
N PHE A 181 -15.25 -4.41 -7.62
CA PHE A 181 -14.64 -4.38 -8.96
C PHE A 181 -14.18 -5.75 -9.44
N GLU A 182 -13.87 -6.69 -8.53
CA GLU A 182 -13.52 -8.07 -8.88
C GLU A 182 -14.76 -8.78 -9.44
N ASN A 183 -14.69 -9.27 -10.68
CA ASN A 183 -15.81 -9.90 -11.41
C ASN A 183 -17.06 -9.01 -11.51
N ASN A 184 -16.92 -7.70 -11.45
CA ASN A 184 -17.99 -6.72 -11.60
C ASN A 184 -17.57 -5.61 -12.60
N PRO A 185 -17.97 -5.72 -13.88
CA PRO A 185 -17.60 -4.74 -14.90
C PRO A 185 -18.05 -3.31 -14.59
N GLU A 186 -19.26 -3.13 -14.02
CA GLU A 186 -19.77 -1.80 -13.66
C GLU A 186 -18.96 -1.13 -12.57
N GLY A 187 -18.60 -1.90 -11.53
CA GLY A 187 -17.74 -1.40 -10.46
C GLY A 187 -16.32 -1.07 -10.95
N PHE A 188 -15.78 -1.86 -11.87
CA PHE A 188 -14.50 -1.56 -12.49
C PHE A 188 -14.57 -0.33 -13.40
N GLN A 189 -15.63 -0.19 -14.20
CA GLN A 189 -15.86 0.99 -15.04
C GLN A 189 -15.96 2.26 -14.19
N TYR A 190 -16.69 2.24 -13.08
CA TYR A 190 -16.74 3.36 -12.15
C TYR A 190 -15.35 3.82 -11.69
N ILE A 191 -14.45 2.87 -11.41
CA ILE A 191 -13.07 3.18 -10.98
C ILE A 191 -12.28 3.81 -12.14
N THR A 192 -12.37 3.24 -13.35
CA THR A 192 -11.67 3.77 -14.53
C THR A 192 -12.16 5.15 -14.90
N ASP A 193 -13.47 5.42 -14.85
CA ASP A 193 -14.04 6.75 -15.11
C ASP A 193 -13.49 7.82 -14.14
N LYS A 194 -13.35 7.47 -12.85
CA LYS A 194 -12.75 8.37 -11.87
C LYS A 194 -11.25 8.58 -12.11
N ILE A 195 -10.51 7.54 -12.50
CA ILE A 195 -9.08 7.66 -12.85
C ILE A 195 -8.92 8.53 -14.08
N ASP A 196 -9.76 8.36 -15.11
CA ASP A 196 -9.72 9.16 -16.34
C ASP A 196 -10.05 10.62 -16.06
N ALA A 197 -11.02 10.90 -15.20
CA ALA A 197 -11.33 12.26 -14.75
C ALA A 197 -10.14 12.90 -14.03
N GLU A 198 -9.45 12.14 -13.16
CA GLU A 198 -8.25 12.62 -12.47
C GLU A 198 -7.06 12.83 -13.40
N LEU A 199 -6.82 11.95 -14.36
CA LEU A 199 -5.61 12.02 -15.19
C LEU A 199 -5.79 12.93 -16.40
N TYR A 200 -6.97 12.96 -17.01
CA TYR A 200 -7.24 13.57 -18.31
C TYR A 200 -8.38 14.59 -18.28
N GLY A 201 -9.12 14.70 -17.19
CA GLY A 201 -10.20 15.65 -17.02
C GLY A 201 -9.71 17.09 -16.96
N LEU A 202 -10.57 18.03 -17.44
CA LEU A 202 -10.31 19.47 -17.28
C LEU A 202 -10.46 19.95 -15.83
N PHE A 203 -11.17 19.18 -15.02
CA PHE A 203 -11.41 19.42 -13.60
C PHE A 203 -11.22 18.11 -12.82
N PRO A 204 -10.65 18.16 -11.59
CA PRO A 204 -10.55 16.98 -10.72
C PRO A 204 -11.93 16.36 -10.47
N ALA A 205 -11.99 15.05 -10.29
CA ALA A 205 -13.22 14.39 -9.88
C ALA A 205 -13.55 14.79 -8.42
N GLU A 206 -14.81 15.22 -8.17
CA GLU A 206 -15.33 15.56 -6.85
C GLU A 206 -15.49 14.31 -5.94
#